data_e00aa2b964935c2ef6a575c0a19a9f3f
#
_entry.id   e00aa2b964935c2ef6a575c0a19a9f3f
#
_cell.length_a   1.000
_cell.length_b   1.000
_cell.length_c   1.000
_cell.angle_alpha   90.00
_cell.angle_beta   90.00
_cell.angle_gamma   90.00
#
_symmetry.space_group_name_H-M   'P 1'
#
loop_
_entity.id
_entity.type
_entity.pdbx_description
1 polymer ?
#
loop_
_entity_poly.entity_id
_entity_poly.type
_entity_poly.pdbx_seq_one_letter_code
_entity_poly.pdbx_strand_id
1 'polypeptide(L)'
;PGKICLDGTPQGYAIFDVNGKDVKWLYKGAGHPDSYQAKAYLKDAASGTTQTTSSATPANAATATSAVPDKELIANVWNYDEGWKVEWYLNGKCMGRMEQYTGNDPDAEALCSDRSKIKYDWIAPMPTEHLFRAKIPAELLSGSQNGNKHTDNQIEVVVTDRFNREYKAVVK
;
A
#
# COMPACT_ATOMS: atom_id res chain seq x y z
N PRO A 1 -7.27 8.19 17.24
CA PRO A 1 -7.04 7.76 15.88
C PRO A 1 -7.52 8.85 14.93
N GLY A 2 -6.61 9.38 14.10
CA GLY A 2 -6.94 10.42 13.14
C GLY A 2 -8.04 9.96 12.18
N LYS A 3 -8.92 10.87 11.82
CA LYS A 3 -9.93 10.62 10.81
C LYS A 3 -9.25 10.58 9.44
N ILE A 4 -9.66 9.66 8.58
CA ILE A 4 -9.23 9.58 7.19
C ILE A 4 -10.34 10.10 6.28
N CYS A 5 -9.96 10.56 5.08
CA CYS A 5 -10.86 10.85 3.98
C CYS A 5 -11.31 9.55 3.29
N LEU A 6 -12.27 9.64 2.37
CA LEU A 6 -12.80 8.45 1.68
C LEU A 6 -11.80 7.80 0.69
N ASP A 7 -10.73 8.51 0.36
CA ASP A 7 -9.58 8.04 -0.42
C ASP A 7 -8.43 7.49 0.45
N GLY A 8 -8.64 7.40 1.77
CA GLY A 8 -7.65 6.92 2.74
C GLY A 8 -6.63 7.97 3.20
N THR A 9 -6.58 9.14 2.57
CA THR A 9 -5.71 10.24 3.00
C THR A 9 -6.07 10.71 4.42
N PRO A 10 -5.11 10.91 5.35
CA PRO A 10 -5.42 11.49 6.64
C PRO A 10 -5.98 12.92 6.45
N GLN A 11 -6.94 13.33 7.28
CA GLN A 11 -7.38 14.72 7.28
C GLN A 11 -6.18 15.64 7.53
N GLY A 12 -6.04 16.68 6.72
CA GLY A 12 -4.86 17.54 6.80
C GLY A 12 -4.94 18.74 5.86
N TYR A 13 -3.79 19.31 5.58
CA TYR A 13 -3.63 20.49 4.72
C TYR A 13 -2.27 20.48 4.06
N ALA A 14 -2.13 21.19 2.95
CA ALA A 14 -0.84 21.41 2.31
C ALA A 14 -0.17 22.67 2.89
N ILE A 15 1.13 22.58 3.15
CA ILE A 15 1.99 23.70 3.53
C ILE A 15 2.82 24.05 2.29
N PHE A 16 2.75 25.31 1.87
CA PHE A 16 3.55 25.83 0.76
C PHE A 16 4.62 26.78 1.30
N ASP A 17 5.85 26.58 0.86
CA ASP A 17 6.97 27.49 1.06
C ASP A 17 7.29 28.15 -0.28
N VAL A 18 7.16 29.48 -0.33
CA VAL A 18 7.29 30.28 -1.57
C VAL A 18 8.43 31.25 -1.41
N ASN A 19 9.48 31.07 -2.23
CA ASN A 19 10.62 31.98 -2.28
C ASN A 19 10.82 32.45 -3.73
N GLY A 20 10.27 33.63 -4.06
CA GLY A 20 10.24 34.14 -5.42
C GLY A 20 9.48 33.20 -6.36
N LYS A 21 10.22 32.55 -7.28
CA LYS A 21 9.64 31.55 -8.22
C LYS A 21 9.74 30.13 -7.71
N ASP A 22 10.48 29.90 -6.64
CA ASP A 22 10.65 28.57 -6.06
C ASP A 22 9.48 28.27 -5.12
N VAL A 23 8.74 27.24 -5.41
CA VAL A 23 7.62 26.77 -4.60
C VAL A 23 7.87 25.33 -4.18
N LYS A 24 7.89 25.12 -2.86
CA LYS A 24 7.94 23.78 -2.26
C LYS A 24 6.67 23.54 -1.48
N TRP A 25 6.26 22.30 -1.37
CA TRP A 25 5.08 21.95 -0.58
C TRP A 25 5.26 20.64 0.17
N LEU A 26 4.43 20.48 1.17
CA LEU A 26 4.34 19.29 2.00
C LEU A 26 2.89 19.09 2.43
N TYR A 27 2.42 17.85 2.43
CA TYR A 27 1.15 17.52 3.07
C TYR A 27 1.34 17.32 4.57
N LYS A 28 0.49 17.96 5.36
CA LYS A 28 0.47 17.83 6.82
C LYS A 28 -0.79 17.14 7.27
N GLY A 29 -0.70 15.84 7.58
CA GLY A 29 -1.79 15.11 8.23
C GLY A 29 -1.99 15.62 9.67
N ALA A 30 -3.24 15.94 10.03
CA ALA A 30 -3.57 16.41 11.37
C ALA A 30 -3.19 15.38 12.44
N GLY A 31 -2.37 15.79 13.41
CA GLY A 31 -1.88 14.91 14.48
C GLY A 31 -0.74 13.97 14.07
N HIS A 32 -0.24 14.06 12.84
CA HIS A 32 0.88 13.26 12.34
C HIS A 32 2.16 14.09 12.16
N PRO A 33 3.34 13.49 12.23
CA PRO A 33 4.60 14.17 11.92
C PRO A 33 4.68 14.50 10.41
N ASP A 34 5.55 15.43 10.03
CA ASP A 34 5.76 15.82 8.62
C ASP A 34 6.29 14.68 7.75
N SER A 35 6.97 13.72 8.37
CA SER A 35 7.44 12.50 7.70
C SER A 35 6.33 11.52 7.32
N TYR A 36 5.09 11.71 7.79
CA TYR A 36 3.97 10.84 7.47
C TYR A 36 3.35 11.24 6.12
N GLN A 37 4.01 10.83 5.02
CA GLN A 37 3.58 11.14 3.66
C GLN A 37 2.97 9.93 2.92
N ALA A 38 3.05 8.75 3.52
CA ALA A 38 2.47 7.53 2.96
C ALA A 38 2.09 6.53 4.04
N LYS A 39 1.24 5.58 3.68
CA LYS A 39 0.92 4.39 4.47
C LYS A 39 1.06 3.14 3.61
N ALA A 40 1.64 2.09 4.17
CA ALA A 40 1.81 0.82 3.51
C ALA A 40 0.93 -0.27 4.13
N TYR A 41 0.43 -1.17 3.29
CA TYR A 41 -0.42 -2.28 3.65
C TYR A 41 0.10 -3.56 3.00
N LEU A 42 -0.07 -4.69 3.67
CA LEU A 42 0.20 -6.02 3.12
C LEU A 42 -1.11 -6.81 3.10
N LYS A 43 -1.51 -7.23 1.91
CA LYS A 43 -2.70 -8.07 1.70
C LYS A 43 -2.29 -9.41 1.10
N ASP A 44 -3.15 -10.42 1.21
CA ASP A 44 -3.03 -11.60 0.38
C ASP A 44 -3.28 -11.20 -1.06
N ALA A 45 -2.39 -11.59 -1.97
CA ALA A 45 -2.62 -11.36 -3.38
C ALA A 45 -3.90 -12.11 -3.79
N ALA A 46 -4.83 -11.40 -4.44
CA ALA A 46 -6.03 -12.03 -4.95
C ALA A 46 -5.59 -13.20 -5.85
N SER A 47 -6.00 -14.42 -5.49
CA SER A 47 -5.78 -15.59 -6.31
C SER A 47 -6.53 -15.35 -7.62
N GLY A 48 -5.80 -15.03 -8.69
CA GLY A 48 -6.36 -14.76 -10.02
C GLY A 48 -7.00 -16.02 -10.57
N THR A 49 -8.21 -16.33 -10.14
CA THR A 49 -9.05 -17.30 -10.83
C THR A 49 -9.56 -16.60 -12.09
N THR A 50 -8.80 -16.71 -13.16
CA THR A 50 -9.36 -16.49 -14.51
C THR A 50 -10.43 -17.57 -14.68
N GLN A 51 -11.70 -17.19 -14.50
CA GLN A 51 -12.80 -18.04 -14.91
C GLN A 51 -12.79 -18.12 -16.43
N THR A 52 -12.05 -19.09 -16.94
CA THR A 52 -12.30 -19.60 -18.29
C THR A 52 -13.37 -20.68 -18.14
N THR A 53 -14.60 -20.33 -18.51
CA THR A 53 -15.67 -21.30 -18.69
C THR A 53 -15.29 -22.26 -19.81
N SER A 54 -14.82 -23.45 -19.45
CA SER A 54 -14.88 -24.62 -20.33
C SER A 54 -15.07 -25.87 -19.48
N SER A 55 -16.16 -26.55 -19.77
CA SER A 55 -16.53 -27.83 -19.23
C SER A 55 -15.47 -28.91 -19.54
N ALA A 56 -14.88 -29.53 -18.53
CA ALA A 56 -14.30 -30.87 -18.64
C ALA A 56 -14.15 -31.52 -17.25
N THR A 57 -14.51 -32.74 -17.20
CA THR A 57 -14.64 -33.80 -16.21
C THR A 57 -13.49 -33.92 -15.19
N PRO A 58 -13.76 -34.36 -13.93
CA PRO A 58 -12.78 -34.43 -12.87
C PRO A 58 -11.92 -35.67 -12.96
N ALA A 59 -10.61 -35.52 -13.00
CA ALA A 59 -9.69 -36.61 -12.72
C ALA A 59 -8.47 -36.06 -11.97
N ASN A 60 -8.22 -36.70 -10.82
CA ASN A 60 -7.04 -36.62 -9.94
C ASN A 60 -6.94 -35.40 -8.99
N ALA A 61 -7.29 -35.70 -7.74
CA ALA A 61 -6.87 -34.96 -6.57
C ALA A 61 -5.33 -34.99 -6.46
N ALA A 62 -4.65 -34.00 -7.03
CA ALA A 62 -3.27 -33.70 -6.68
C ALA A 62 -3.28 -33.07 -5.29
N THR A 63 -2.50 -33.63 -4.39
CA THR A 63 -2.23 -33.16 -3.03
C THR A 63 -1.89 -31.68 -3.06
N ALA A 64 -2.81 -30.84 -2.58
CA ALA A 64 -2.56 -29.42 -2.43
C ALA A 64 -1.50 -29.26 -1.35
N THR A 65 -0.26 -29.11 -1.76
CA THR A 65 0.80 -28.58 -0.89
C THR A 65 0.33 -27.18 -0.52
N SER A 66 0.17 -26.92 0.77
CA SER A 66 -0.22 -25.60 1.32
C SER A 66 0.88 -24.59 1.00
N ALA A 67 0.89 -24.10 -0.22
CA ALA A 67 1.79 -23.04 -0.63
C ALA A 67 1.30 -21.75 0.04
N VAL A 68 2.19 -21.07 0.75
CA VAL A 68 1.92 -19.73 1.28
C VAL A 68 1.53 -18.84 0.09
N PRO A 69 0.40 -18.14 0.13
CA PRO A 69 -0.01 -17.30 -1.00
C PRO A 69 0.94 -16.10 -1.17
N ASP A 70 1.12 -15.67 -2.40
CA ASP A 70 1.78 -14.41 -2.69
C ASP A 70 1.08 -13.27 -1.92
N LYS A 71 1.83 -12.23 -1.59
CA LYS A 71 1.28 -11.03 -0.97
C LYS A 71 1.29 -9.87 -1.97
N GLU A 72 0.38 -8.96 -1.77
CA GLU A 72 0.35 -7.67 -2.45
C GLU A 72 0.68 -6.57 -1.46
N LEU A 73 1.75 -5.84 -1.74
CA LEU A 73 2.12 -4.62 -1.02
C LEU A 73 1.39 -3.46 -1.68
N ILE A 74 0.65 -2.71 -0.90
CA ILE A 74 -0.06 -1.51 -1.35
C ILE A 74 0.49 -0.33 -0.57
N ALA A 75 0.71 0.79 -1.25
CA ALA A 75 1.04 2.07 -0.62
C ALA A 75 0.06 3.14 -1.08
N ASN A 76 -0.44 3.92 -0.14
CA ASN A 76 -1.19 5.14 -0.39
C ASN A 76 -0.26 6.32 -0.10
N VAL A 77 -0.02 7.19 -1.09
CA VAL A 77 0.97 8.27 -1.03
C VAL A 77 0.26 9.62 -1.12
N TRP A 78 0.25 10.37 0.00
CA TRP A 78 -0.46 11.64 0.08
C TRP A 78 0.14 12.68 -0.86
N ASN A 79 -0.72 13.47 -1.50
CA ASN A 79 -0.29 14.60 -2.32
C ASN A 79 0.76 14.23 -3.40
N TYR A 80 0.69 12.99 -3.90
CA TYR A 80 1.57 12.47 -4.95
C TYR A 80 1.50 13.33 -6.22
N ASP A 81 2.63 13.51 -6.87
CA ASP A 81 2.73 14.01 -8.24
C ASP A 81 3.72 13.16 -9.07
N GLU A 82 3.64 13.30 -10.40
CA GLU A 82 4.41 12.48 -11.36
C GLU A 82 5.93 12.54 -11.20
N GLY A 83 6.45 13.58 -10.52
CA GLY A 83 7.88 13.72 -10.23
C GLY A 83 8.37 12.84 -9.09
N TRP A 84 7.47 12.15 -8.39
CA TRP A 84 7.84 11.36 -7.23
C TRP A 84 8.21 9.93 -7.62
N LYS A 85 9.03 9.27 -6.75
CA LYS A 85 9.39 7.87 -6.89
C LYS A 85 8.82 7.10 -5.71
N VAL A 86 8.20 5.96 -5.98
CA VAL A 86 7.70 5.05 -4.96
C VAL A 86 8.37 3.70 -5.16
N GLU A 87 9.20 3.30 -4.21
CA GLU A 87 10.00 2.07 -4.25
C GLU A 87 9.76 1.25 -2.99
N TRP A 88 9.92 -0.05 -3.08
CA TRP A 88 9.79 -0.91 -1.91
C TRP A 88 11.07 -1.64 -1.58
N TYR A 89 11.25 -1.95 -0.33
CA TYR A 89 12.46 -2.54 0.24
C TYR A 89 12.08 -3.75 1.10
N LEU A 90 12.89 -4.78 1.02
CA LEU A 90 12.83 -5.96 1.87
C LEU A 90 14.15 -6.07 2.64
N ASN A 91 14.07 -6.02 3.98
CA ASN A 91 15.26 -6.08 4.86
C ASN A 91 16.37 -5.10 4.45
N GLY A 92 15.99 -3.87 4.08
CA GLY A 92 16.90 -2.81 3.65
C GLY A 92 17.40 -2.89 2.21
N LYS A 93 17.05 -3.96 1.46
CA LYS A 93 17.40 -4.09 0.03
C LYS A 93 16.28 -3.54 -0.84
N CYS A 94 16.62 -2.64 -1.77
CA CYS A 94 15.68 -2.15 -2.78
C CYS A 94 15.25 -3.31 -3.70
N MET A 95 13.95 -3.51 -3.83
CA MET A 95 13.34 -4.54 -4.67
C MET A 95 12.78 -3.97 -5.97
N GLY A 96 12.64 -2.65 -6.05
CA GLY A 96 12.22 -1.96 -7.26
C GLY A 96 11.09 -0.96 -7.06
N ARG A 97 10.67 -0.35 -8.16
CA ARG A 97 9.55 0.59 -8.18
C ARG A 97 8.22 -0.13 -8.04
N MET A 98 7.29 0.53 -7.35
CA MET A 98 5.90 0.10 -7.28
C MET A 98 5.12 0.61 -8.50
N GLU A 99 4.13 -0.16 -8.92
CA GLU A 99 3.20 0.20 -10.01
C GLU A 99 2.08 1.09 -9.47
N GLN A 100 1.88 2.24 -10.08
CA GLN A 100 0.73 3.10 -9.78
C GLN A 100 -0.56 2.50 -10.34
N TYR A 101 -1.65 2.60 -9.60
CA TYR A 101 -2.97 2.14 -10.04
C TYR A 101 -4.10 2.96 -9.41
N THR A 102 -5.25 2.92 -10.03
CA THR A 102 -6.48 3.52 -9.49
C THR A 102 -7.26 2.47 -8.71
N GLY A 103 -7.64 2.78 -7.48
CA GLY A 103 -8.37 1.86 -6.62
C GLY A 103 -8.83 2.49 -5.33
N ASN A 104 -9.39 1.69 -4.44
CA ASN A 104 -9.80 2.11 -3.12
C ASN A 104 -8.68 1.84 -2.10
N ASP A 105 -8.51 2.77 -1.18
CA ASP A 105 -7.61 2.58 -0.03
C ASP A 105 -8.15 1.50 0.93
N PRO A 106 -7.30 0.59 1.42
CA PRO A 106 -7.72 -0.49 2.32
C PRO A 106 -8.40 -0.03 3.63
N ASP A 107 -7.92 1.07 4.23
CA ASP A 107 -8.54 1.60 5.45
C ASP A 107 -9.87 2.28 5.16
N ALA A 108 -10.00 2.95 4.00
CA ALA A 108 -11.25 3.55 3.56
C ALA A 108 -12.30 2.46 3.26
N GLU A 109 -11.90 1.35 2.63
CA GLU A 109 -12.77 0.18 2.45
C GLU A 109 -13.22 -0.41 3.79
N ALA A 110 -12.29 -0.64 4.71
CA ALA A 110 -12.59 -1.17 6.03
C ALA A 110 -13.51 -0.22 6.83
N LEU A 111 -13.26 1.10 6.76
CA LEU A 111 -14.10 2.08 7.42
C LEU A 111 -15.52 2.07 6.85
N CYS A 112 -15.67 2.08 5.53
CA CYS A 112 -16.98 2.14 4.86
C CYS A 112 -17.76 0.81 4.97
N SER A 113 -17.07 -0.31 5.18
CA SER A 113 -17.70 -1.61 5.44
C SER A 113 -18.28 -1.72 6.85
N ASP A 114 -17.76 -0.97 7.80
CA ASP A 114 -18.25 -0.96 9.18
C ASP A 114 -19.43 0.03 9.35
N ARG A 115 -20.63 -0.46 9.08
CA ARG A 115 -21.86 0.34 9.17
C ARG A 115 -22.16 0.91 10.55
N SER A 116 -21.54 0.41 11.60
CA SER A 116 -21.66 0.99 12.95
C SER A 116 -20.95 2.35 13.08
N LYS A 117 -19.95 2.61 12.23
CA LYS A 117 -19.16 3.84 12.21
C LYS A 117 -19.64 4.86 11.18
N ILE A 118 -20.50 4.44 10.24
CA ILE A 118 -21.00 5.26 9.13
C ILE A 118 -22.45 5.66 9.39
N LYS A 119 -22.69 6.97 9.50
CA LYS A 119 -24.04 7.51 9.77
C LYS A 119 -24.97 7.45 8.56
N TYR A 120 -24.43 7.52 7.35
CA TYR A 120 -25.21 7.64 6.12
C TYR A 120 -24.90 6.51 5.15
N ASP A 121 -25.92 5.85 4.59
CA ASP A 121 -25.77 4.67 3.74
C ASP A 121 -25.08 4.93 2.40
N TRP A 122 -25.11 6.18 1.93
CA TRP A 122 -24.49 6.59 0.66
C TRP A 122 -22.98 6.82 0.76
N ILE A 123 -22.39 6.79 1.97
CA ILE A 123 -20.93 6.94 2.13
C ILE A 123 -20.27 5.64 1.69
N ALA A 124 -19.36 5.76 0.73
CA ALA A 124 -18.55 4.69 0.16
C ALA A 124 -17.09 5.13 0.02
N PRO A 125 -16.13 4.20 -0.06
CA PRO A 125 -14.75 4.55 -0.37
C PRO A 125 -14.70 5.21 -1.74
N MET A 126 -13.77 6.16 -1.89
CA MET A 126 -13.58 6.88 -3.14
C MET A 126 -12.29 6.40 -3.81
N PRO A 127 -12.38 5.88 -5.05
CA PRO A 127 -11.19 5.48 -5.79
C PRO A 127 -10.21 6.65 -5.95
N THR A 128 -8.92 6.34 -5.86
CA THR A 128 -7.86 7.33 -5.97
C THR A 128 -6.72 6.84 -6.85
N GLU A 129 -5.99 7.77 -7.47
CA GLU A 129 -4.86 7.50 -8.37
C GLU A 129 -3.51 7.54 -7.67
N HIS A 130 -3.47 7.87 -6.38
CA HIS A 130 -2.23 7.91 -5.61
C HIS A 130 -1.95 6.61 -4.82
N LEU A 131 -2.47 5.49 -5.32
CA LEU A 131 -2.16 4.15 -4.86
C LEU A 131 -1.08 3.49 -5.71
N PHE A 132 -0.22 2.74 -5.02
CA PHE A 132 0.88 1.99 -5.61
C PHE A 132 0.83 0.56 -5.12
N ARG A 133 1.24 -0.38 -5.99
CA ARG A 133 1.28 -1.81 -5.64
C ARG A 133 2.56 -2.48 -6.09
N ALA A 134 2.94 -3.53 -5.38
CA ALA A 134 3.97 -4.47 -5.79
C ALA A 134 3.57 -5.88 -5.35
N LYS A 135 3.85 -6.88 -6.20
CA LYS A 135 3.65 -8.27 -5.86
C LYS A 135 4.87 -8.79 -5.11
N ILE A 136 4.64 -9.42 -3.95
CA ILE A 136 5.68 -10.06 -3.16
C ILE A 136 5.50 -11.57 -3.25
N PRO A 137 6.38 -12.30 -3.97
CA PRO A 137 6.34 -13.74 -4.02
C PRO A 137 6.47 -14.35 -2.61
N ALA A 138 5.72 -15.42 -2.35
CA ALA A 138 5.72 -16.10 -1.06
C ALA A 138 7.11 -16.58 -0.64
N GLU A 139 7.96 -16.95 -1.61
CA GLU A 139 9.32 -17.42 -1.35
C GLU A 139 10.18 -16.35 -0.67
N LEU A 140 9.95 -15.06 -0.96
CA LEU A 140 10.68 -13.95 -0.33
C LEU A 140 10.27 -13.74 1.14
N LEU A 141 9.07 -14.16 1.50
CA LEU A 141 8.53 -14.03 2.85
C LEU A 141 8.83 -15.27 3.70
N SER A 142 8.94 -16.44 3.05
CA SER A 142 9.21 -17.73 3.71
C SER A 142 10.71 -18.00 3.94
N GLY A 143 11.60 -17.07 3.60
CA GLY A 143 13.05 -17.22 3.63
C GLY A 143 13.65 -17.46 5.01
N SER A 144 13.45 -18.67 5.54
CA SER A 144 14.33 -19.28 6.53
C SER A 144 15.50 -19.96 5.80
N GLN A 145 16.43 -19.18 5.28
CA GLN A 145 17.74 -19.70 4.90
C GLN A 145 18.62 -19.64 6.16
N ASN A 146 18.91 -20.83 6.71
CA ASN A 146 19.80 -21.09 7.84
C ASN A 146 19.24 -20.83 9.25
N GLY A 147 18.53 -21.81 9.81
CA GLY A 147 18.63 -22.28 11.21
C GLY A 147 18.57 -21.30 12.39
N ASN A 148 18.49 -20.02 12.20
CA ASN A 148 18.48 -19.03 13.25
C ASN A 148 17.25 -18.11 13.16
N LYS A 149 16.47 -18.15 14.22
CA LYS A 149 15.51 -17.17 14.74
C LYS A 149 14.73 -16.36 13.68
N HIS A 150 13.42 -16.56 13.66
CA HIS A 150 12.40 -15.72 13.02
C HIS A 150 12.76 -14.23 13.17
N THR A 151 13.49 -13.69 12.21
CA THR A 151 13.53 -12.24 12.02
C THR A 151 12.36 -11.92 11.13
N ASP A 152 11.35 -11.24 11.68
CA ASP A 152 10.24 -10.73 10.91
C ASP A 152 10.80 -9.92 9.72
N ASN A 153 10.41 -10.29 8.50
CA ASN A 153 10.83 -9.56 7.30
C ASN A 153 10.36 -8.11 7.41
N GLN A 154 11.30 -7.18 7.41
CA GLN A 154 10.98 -5.76 7.40
C GLN A 154 10.68 -5.33 5.96
N ILE A 155 9.42 -5.00 5.71
CA ILE A 155 8.96 -4.45 4.44
C ILE A 155 8.74 -2.97 4.61
N GLU A 156 9.39 -2.18 3.75
CA GLU A 156 9.29 -0.71 3.76
C GLU A 156 8.93 -0.20 2.37
N VAL A 157 8.12 0.84 2.32
CA VAL A 157 7.94 1.67 1.13
C VAL A 157 8.70 2.98 1.34
N VAL A 158 9.55 3.32 0.40
CA VAL A 158 10.29 4.58 0.38
C VAL A 158 9.73 5.46 -0.73
N VAL A 159 9.27 6.63 -0.34
CA VAL A 159 8.75 7.64 -1.25
C VAL A 159 9.76 8.77 -1.33
N THR A 160 10.24 9.06 -2.53
CA THR A 160 11.11 10.23 -2.78
C THR A 160 10.31 11.26 -3.56
N ASP A 161 10.11 12.43 -2.98
CA ASP A 161 9.39 13.52 -3.64
C ASP A 161 10.24 14.27 -4.68
N ARG A 162 9.64 15.19 -5.44
CA ARG A 162 10.35 15.99 -6.44
C ARG A 162 11.42 16.93 -5.87
N PHE A 163 11.42 17.13 -4.54
CA PHE A 163 12.42 17.94 -3.82
C PHE A 163 13.54 17.08 -3.23
N ASN A 164 13.61 15.78 -3.60
CA ASN A 164 14.55 14.79 -3.08
C ASN A 164 14.45 14.55 -1.55
N ARG A 165 13.26 14.75 -0.98
CA ARG A 165 12.99 14.34 0.40
C ARG A 165 12.48 12.91 0.41
N GLU A 166 12.99 12.10 1.35
CA GLU A 166 12.60 10.70 1.49
C GLU A 166 11.66 10.51 2.69
N TYR A 167 10.62 9.72 2.48
CA TYR A 167 9.65 9.35 3.48
C TYR A 167 9.49 7.83 3.51
N LYS A 168 9.39 7.25 4.70
CA LYS A 168 9.31 5.80 4.89
C LYS A 168 7.98 5.39 5.49
N ALA A 169 7.33 4.41 4.87
CA ALA A 169 6.18 3.72 5.42
C ALA A 169 6.52 2.25 5.64
N VAL A 170 6.49 1.82 6.90
CA VAL A 170 6.76 0.43 7.28
C VAL A 170 5.44 -0.31 7.39
N VAL A 171 5.39 -1.51 6.82
CA VAL A 171 4.27 -2.44 7.01
C VAL A 171 4.30 -2.97 8.44
N LYS A 172 3.17 -2.90 9.12
CA LYS A 172 3.00 -3.39 10.48
C LYS A 172 2.27 -4.72 10.48
#